data_a82cb9b71dbdad5dc3dec1ba40805f7b
#
_entry.id   a82cb9b71dbdad5dc3dec1ba40805f7b
#
_cell.length_a   1.000
_cell.length_b   1.000
_cell.length_c   1.000
_cell.angle_alpha   90.00
_cell.angle_beta   90.00
_cell.angle_gamma   90.00
#
_symmetry.space_group_name_H-M   'P 1'
#
loop_
_entity.id
_entity.type
_entity.pdbx_description
1 polymer ?
#
loop_
_entity_poly.entity_id
_entity_poly.type
_entity_poly.pdbx_seq_one_letter_code
_entity_poly.pdbx_strand_id
1 'polypeptide(L)'
;MEKKFIAALVIIYIIAVLWTTQSADAGVTAYINKTTWVYARPSTNAARVRVAKGTKVTVLAVRSSWARVKRSHYIGYIPTKYLSRKPTATPTPRPTEKPTPQPTATPRPTTAPTASTSPTPTDSVSPSWRRKVERVEWFNGGNKLVKRGGYAYIYDIDTGLPLRIKRKGGTNHMDVEPASKKDTATLKKIAGGTFSWKSHAVVLIKGGRYIAAAINTQPHGEYTIKDNDFPGQFCLHMVGSRTHETDRVNPEHQKSIERVMRWSQGS
;
A
#
# COMPACT_ATOMS: atom_id res chain seq x y z
N MET A 1 -53.25 0.14 28.53
CA MET A 1 -52.02 0.83 28.00
C MET A 1 -50.76 -0.07 28.03
N GLU A 2 -50.70 -1.15 28.73
CA GLU A 2 -49.48 -2.02 28.87
C GLU A 2 -49.17 -2.88 27.65
N LYS A 3 -50.16 -3.38 26.91
CA LYS A 3 -49.90 -4.29 25.76
C LYS A 3 -49.20 -3.66 24.56
N LYS A 4 -49.28 -2.33 24.39
CA LYS A 4 -48.60 -1.61 23.29
C LYS A 4 -47.12 -1.35 23.57
N PHE A 5 -46.72 -1.21 24.82
CA PHE A 5 -45.33 -1.05 25.22
C PHE A 5 -44.50 -2.32 25.09
N ILE A 6 -45.10 -3.48 25.39
CA ILE A 6 -44.43 -4.79 25.29
C ILE A 6 -44.13 -5.12 23.82
N ALA A 7 -45.03 -4.80 22.87
CA ALA A 7 -44.81 -5.03 21.46
C ALA A 7 -43.65 -4.18 20.89
N ALA A 8 -43.53 -2.93 21.33
CA ALA A 8 -42.45 -2.05 20.90
C ALA A 8 -41.09 -2.49 21.45
N LEU A 9 -41.04 -2.99 22.69
CA LEU A 9 -39.78 -3.50 23.30
C LEU A 9 -39.33 -4.79 22.65
N VAL A 10 -40.25 -5.70 22.31
CA VAL A 10 -39.94 -6.98 21.63
C VAL A 10 -39.41 -6.73 20.22
N ILE A 11 -39.96 -5.75 19.49
CA ILE A 11 -39.49 -5.40 18.14
C ILE A 11 -38.06 -4.79 18.19
N ILE A 12 -37.78 -3.94 19.18
CA ILE A 12 -36.44 -3.37 19.39
C ILE A 12 -35.44 -4.48 19.78
N TYR A 13 -35.86 -5.45 20.60
CA TYR A 13 -34.99 -6.56 21.00
C TYR A 13 -34.72 -7.54 19.85
N ILE A 14 -35.73 -7.85 19.02
CA ILE A 14 -35.57 -8.71 17.83
C ILE A 14 -34.66 -8.03 16.80
N ILE A 15 -34.74 -6.72 16.60
CA ILE A 15 -33.82 -5.98 15.74
C ILE A 15 -32.39 -5.98 16.31
N ALA A 16 -32.21 -5.88 17.63
CA ALA A 16 -30.92 -5.95 18.29
C ALA A 16 -30.28 -7.36 18.23
N VAL A 17 -31.09 -8.43 18.37
CA VAL A 17 -30.60 -9.83 18.36
C VAL A 17 -30.27 -10.30 16.94
N LEU A 18 -30.98 -9.82 15.90
CA LEU A 18 -30.63 -10.12 14.49
C LEU A 18 -29.30 -9.48 14.00
N TRP A 19 -28.71 -8.60 14.80
CA TRP A 19 -27.43 -7.94 14.47
C TRP A 19 -26.21 -8.56 15.18
N THR A 20 -26.39 -9.55 16.06
CA THR A 20 -25.30 -10.12 16.87
C THR A 20 -24.75 -11.46 16.37
N THR A 21 -25.29 -12.03 15.31
CA THR A 21 -24.83 -13.34 14.79
C THR A 21 -24.46 -13.34 13.31
N GLN A 22 -23.88 -12.26 12.79
CA GLN A 22 -23.29 -12.31 11.47
C GLN A 22 -21.79 -12.58 11.61
N SER A 23 -21.42 -13.81 11.29
CA SER A 23 -20.05 -14.29 11.16
C SER A 23 -19.18 -13.29 10.38
N ALA A 24 -17.97 -13.11 10.82
CA ALA A 24 -17.05 -12.00 10.53
C ALA A 24 -16.54 -11.88 9.07
N ASP A 25 -17.09 -12.61 8.08
CA ASP A 25 -16.52 -12.65 6.72
C ASP A 25 -17.46 -12.38 5.53
N ALA A 26 -18.74 -12.20 5.74
CA ALA A 26 -19.69 -11.88 4.66
C ALA A 26 -20.08 -10.40 4.64
N GLY A 27 -19.14 -9.54 4.26
CA GLY A 27 -19.43 -8.12 4.10
C GLY A 27 -20.39 -7.85 2.93
N VAL A 28 -21.30 -6.89 3.07
CA VAL A 28 -22.29 -6.50 2.05
C VAL A 28 -21.62 -5.64 0.99
N THR A 29 -21.80 -5.99 -0.28
CA THR A 29 -21.34 -5.15 -1.40
C THR A 29 -22.12 -3.83 -1.43
N ALA A 30 -21.39 -2.72 -1.54
CA ALA A 30 -21.92 -1.40 -1.75
C ALA A 30 -21.08 -0.63 -2.78
N TYR A 31 -21.62 0.49 -3.25
CA TYR A 31 -21.00 1.36 -4.24
C TYR A 31 -20.95 2.79 -3.71
N ILE A 32 -19.89 3.51 -4.03
CA ILE A 32 -19.76 4.93 -3.70
C ILE A 32 -20.68 5.74 -4.62
N ASN A 33 -21.70 6.43 -4.06
CA ASN A 33 -22.67 7.19 -4.82
C ASN A 33 -22.20 8.59 -5.23
N LYS A 34 -21.18 9.14 -4.54
CA LYS A 34 -20.53 10.42 -4.85
C LYS A 34 -19.06 10.34 -4.49
N THR A 35 -18.16 10.89 -5.31
CA THR A 35 -16.73 10.99 -5.00
C THR A 35 -16.55 11.57 -3.60
N THR A 36 -15.88 10.84 -2.73
CA THR A 36 -15.75 11.13 -1.31
C THR A 36 -14.39 10.68 -0.78
N TRP A 37 -14.26 10.58 0.53
CA TRP A 37 -13.06 10.16 1.23
C TRP A 37 -13.33 8.90 2.05
N VAL A 38 -12.37 7.99 2.08
CA VAL A 38 -12.29 6.91 3.06
C VAL A 38 -11.33 7.35 4.15
N TYR A 39 -11.78 7.30 5.38
CA TYR A 39 -11.07 7.80 6.56
C TYR A 39 -10.44 6.65 7.33
N ALA A 40 -9.29 6.88 7.94
CA ALA A 40 -8.61 5.87 8.77
C ALA A 40 -9.36 5.59 10.09
N ARG A 41 -10.19 6.53 10.55
CA ARG A 41 -11.07 6.42 11.72
C ARG A 41 -12.42 7.10 11.40
N PRO A 42 -13.51 6.79 12.14
CA PRO A 42 -14.83 7.39 11.90
C PRO A 42 -14.88 8.86 12.36
N SER A 43 -14.06 9.69 11.72
CA SER A 43 -13.92 11.13 11.99
C SER A 43 -13.49 11.85 10.71
N THR A 44 -14.10 13.00 10.43
CA THR A 44 -13.76 13.84 9.27
C THR A 44 -12.36 14.48 9.37
N ASN A 45 -11.80 14.54 10.58
CA ASN A 45 -10.45 15.04 10.84
C ASN A 45 -9.38 13.93 10.76
N ALA A 46 -9.78 12.66 10.50
CA ALA A 46 -8.84 11.57 10.34
C ALA A 46 -8.15 11.62 8.97
N ALA A 47 -6.99 10.98 8.89
CA ALA A 47 -6.33 10.70 7.62
C ALA A 47 -7.30 10.05 6.64
N ARG A 48 -7.24 10.45 5.36
CA ARG A 48 -8.24 10.06 4.37
C ARG A 48 -7.65 9.88 2.97
N VAL A 49 -8.24 8.96 2.23
CA VAL A 49 -7.93 8.69 0.82
C VAL A 49 -9.15 8.98 -0.03
N ARG A 50 -8.95 9.64 -1.16
CA ARG A 50 -10.04 9.96 -2.09
C ARG A 50 -10.52 8.71 -2.82
N VAL A 51 -11.84 8.53 -2.89
CA VAL A 51 -12.48 7.42 -3.59
C VAL A 51 -13.52 7.95 -4.56
N ALA A 52 -13.45 7.48 -5.80
CA ALA A 52 -14.33 7.93 -6.87
C ALA A 52 -15.75 7.37 -6.72
N LYS A 53 -16.74 8.12 -7.25
CA LYS A 53 -18.09 7.62 -7.48
C LYS A 53 -18.04 6.32 -8.30
N GLY A 54 -18.95 5.39 -8.02
CA GLY A 54 -19.02 4.07 -8.67
C GLY A 54 -18.07 3.01 -8.11
N THR A 55 -17.13 3.39 -7.25
CA THR A 55 -16.22 2.41 -6.64
C THR A 55 -16.98 1.37 -5.83
N LYS A 56 -16.73 0.09 -6.12
CA LYS A 56 -17.26 -1.06 -5.36
C LYS A 56 -16.47 -1.22 -4.06
N VAL A 57 -17.17 -1.38 -2.95
CA VAL A 57 -16.61 -1.64 -1.62
C VAL A 57 -17.39 -2.74 -0.91
N THR A 58 -16.76 -3.42 0.04
CA THR A 58 -17.41 -4.35 0.94
C THR A 58 -17.64 -3.66 2.28
N VAL A 59 -18.88 -3.54 2.72
CA VAL A 59 -19.24 -3.00 4.03
C VAL A 59 -19.08 -4.12 5.07
N LEU A 60 -18.17 -3.93 6.01
CA LEU A 60 -17.87 -4.89 7.08
C LEU A 60 -18.74 -4.65 8.33
N ALA A 61 -19.03 -3.40 8.63
CA ALA A 61 -19.86 -2.99 9.76
C ALA A 61 -20.39 -1.59 9.56
N VAL A 62 -21.53 -1.28 10.19
CA VAL A 62 -22.09 0.08 10.27
C VAL A 62 -22.29 0.41 11.75
N ARG A 63 -21.78 1.59 12.15
CA ARG A 63 -22.03 2.15 13.48
C ARG A 63 -22.36 3.62 13.34
N SER A 64 -23.53 4.03 13.84
CA SER A 64 -24.07 5.38 13.71
C SER A 64 -24.07 5.82 12.23
N SER A 65 -23.46 6.94 11.91
CA SER A 65 -23.37 7.50 10.55
C SER A 65 -22.16 7.02 9.75
N TRP A 66 -21.38 6.04 10.25
CA TRP A 66 -20.15 5.55 9.62
C TRP A 66 -20.24 4.07 9.27
N ALA A 67 -19.79 3.73 8.08
CA ALA A 67 -19.58 2.35 7.65
C ALA A 67 -18.08 2.04 7.61
N ARG A 68 -17.68 0.92 8.22
CA ARG A 68 -16.37 0.33 8.03
C ARG A 68 -16.40 -0.46 6.72
N VAL A 69 -15.56 -0.08 5.78
CA VAL A 69 -15.56 -0.65 4.44
C VAL A 69 -14.20 -1.24 4.08
N LYS A 70 -14.23 -2.31 3.28
CA LYS A 70 -13.05 -2.94 2.68
C LYS A 70 -13.10 -2.72 1.16
N ARG A 71 -11.98 -2.34 0.59
CA ARG A 71 -11.75 -2.31 -0.85
C ARG A 71 -10.39 -2.92 -1.14
N SER A 72 -10.35 -4.04 -1.85
CA SER A 72 -9.11 -4.78 -2.05
C SER A 72 -8.43 -5.04 -0.70
N HIS A 73 -7.26 -4.48 -0.45
CA HIS A 73 -6.49 -4.62 0.79
C HIS A 73 -6.62 -3.44 1.76
N TYR A 74 -7.50 -2.49 1.48
CA TYR A 74 -7.69 -1.30 2.31
C TYR A 74 -8.98 -1.39 3.11
N ILE A 75 -8.89 -1.15 4.42
CA ILE A 75 -10.04 -1.00 5.32
C ILE A 75 -10.05 0.45 5.84
N GLY A 76 -11.21 1.08 5.81
CA GLY A 76 -11.38 2.42 6.33
C GLY A 76 -12.85 2.71 6.63
N TYR A 77 -13.15 3.96 6.88
CA TYR A 77 -14.47 4.41 7.28
C TYR A 77 -15.03 5.41 6.28
N ILE A 78 -16.29 5.25 5.92
CA ILE A 78 -17.02 6.17 5.04
C ILE A 78 -18.31 6.57 5.73
N PRO A 79 -18.71 7.85 5.69
CA PRO A 79 -20.07 8.23 6.10
C PRO A 79 -21.10 7.47 5.27
N THR A 80 -22.07 6.85 5.92
CA THR A 80 -23.06 5.96 5.28
C THR A 80 -23.84 6.62 4.14
N LYS A 81 -24.05 7.94 4.19
CA LYS A 81 -24.68 8.73 3.13
C LYS A 81 -23.98 8.64 1.76
N TYR A 82 -22.72 8.22 1.72
CA TYR A 82 -21.96 8.05 0.47
C TYR A 82 -21.99 6.63 -0.07
N LEU A 83 -22.77 5.72 0.53
CA LEU A 83 -22.90 4.33 0.10
C LEU A 83 -24.25 4.09 -0.56
N SER A 84 -24.29 3.28 -1.61
CA SER A 84 -25.48 2.80 -2.31
C SER A 84 -25.39 1.30 -2.52
N ARG A 85 -26.51 0.59 -2.44
CA ARG A 85 -26.60 -0.83 -2.80
C ARG A 85 -26.67 -1.05 -4.32
N LYS A 86 -27.06 -0.02 -5.09
CA LYS A 86 -27.12 -0.10 -6.55
C LYS A 86 -25.83 0.43 -7.16
N PRO A 87 -25.30 -0.19 -8.22
CA PRO A 87 -24.19 0.36 -8.99
C PRO A 87 -24.59 1.77 -9.48
N THR A 88 -23.76 2.73 -9.21
CA THR A 88 -23.92 4.06 -9.80
C THR A 88 -23.09 4.09 -11.07
N ALA A 89 -23.72 4.37 -12.22
CA ALA A 89 -23.03 4.45 -13.50
C ALA A 89 -21.80 5.37 -13.38
N THR A 90 -20.65 4.83 -13.68
CA THR A 90 -19.42 5.60 -13.89
C THR A 90 -19.65 6.43 -15.15
N PRO A 91 -19.41 7.75 -15.17
CA PRO A 91 -19.45 8.49 -16.42
C PRO A 91 -18.46 7.85 -17.38
N THR A 92 -18.97 7.35 -18.51
CA THR A 92 -18.15 6.91 -19.64
C THR A 92 -17.22 8.08 -20.00
N PRO A 93 -15.92 7.90 -20.13
CA PRO A 93 -15.08 8.98 -20.62
C PRO A 93 -15.59 9.38 -22.00
N ARG A 94 -15.93 10.67 -22.15
CA ARG A 94 -16.28 11.27 -23.45
C ARG A 94 -15.11 10.96 -24.39
N PRO A 95 -15.36 10.47 -25.61
CA PRO A 95 -14.29 10.27 -26.58
C PRO A 95 -13.50 11.58 -26.70
N THR A 96 -12.23 11.51 -26.40
CA THR A 96 -11.28 12.59 -26.68
C THR A 96 -11.20 12.68 -28.19
N GLU A 97 -11.58 13.79 -28.76
CA GLU A 97 -11.39 14.06 -30.18
C GLU A 97 -9.94 13.82 -30.53
N LYS A 98 -9.75 12.96 -31.54
CA LYS A 98 -8.42 12.64 -32.09
C LYS A 98 -7.80 13.95 -32.57
N PRO A 99 -6.59 14.31 -32.14
CA PRO A 99 -5.93 15.48 -32.66
C PRO A 99 -5.78 15.37 -34.17
N THR A 100 -6.21 16.38 -34.90
CA THR A 100 -5.99 16.52 -36.34
C THR A 100 -4.48 16.51 -36.58
N PRO A 101 -3.94 15.71 -37.50
CA PRO A 101 -2.51 15.68 -37.75
C PRO A 101 -2.04 17.00 -38.31
N GLN A 102 -1.15 17.65 -37.60
CA GLN A 102 -0.39 18.80 -38.07
C GLN A 102 0.57 18.33 -39.16
N PRO A 103 0.80 19.07 -40.28
CA PRO A 103 1.68 18.66 -41.35
C PRO A 103 3.09 18.42 -40.84
N THR A 104 3.57 17.21 -40.98
CA THR A 104 4.94 16.80 -40.63
C THR A 104 5.91 17.35 -41.65
N ALA A 105 6.86 18.13 -41.18
CA ALA A 105 8.02 18.49 -41.97
C ALA A 105 8.83 17.27 -42.38
N THR A 106 9.19 17.20 -43.67
CA THR A 106 9.94 16.10 -44.28
C THR A 106 11.29 15.92 -43.57
N PRO A 107 11.60 14.73 -43.03
CA PRO A 107 12.91 14.53 -42.41
C PRO A 107 13.99 14.37 -43.49
N ARG A 108 15.06 15.09 -43.30
CA ARG A 108 16.34 14.93 -44.02
C ARG A 108 16.91 13.54 -43.70
N PRO A 109 17.50 12.79 -44.66
CA PRO A 109 18.08 11.50 -44.39
C PRO A 109 19.22 11.59 -43.38
N THR A 110 19.04 11.03 -42.23
CA THR A 110 20.10 10.79 -41.24
C THR A 110 20.50 9.31 -41.36
N THR A 111 21.80 9.10 -41.54
CA THR A 111 22.46 7.80 -41.58
C THR A 111 22.01 6.91 -40.42
N ALA A 112 21.64 5.69 -40.73
CA ALA A 112 21.23 4.67 -39.76
C ALA A 112 22.31 4.47 -38.68
N PRO A 113 21.95 4.51 -37.40
CA PRO A 113 22.81 3.95 -36.36
C PRO A 113 22.71 2.43 -36.42
N THR A 114 23.85 1.80 -36.46
CA THR A 114 24.10 0.37 -36.29
C THR A 114 23.29 -0.20 -35.15
N ALA A 115 22.67 -1.35 -35.37
CA ALA A 115 21.94 -2.12 -34.38
C ALA A 115 22.75 -2.22 -33.08
N SER A 116 22.24 -1.55 -32.04
CA SER A 116 22.74 -1.71 -30.67
C SER A 116 22.19 -3.04 -30.18
N THR A 117 23.07 -4.00 -30.07
CA THR A 117 22.83 -5.28 -29.39
C THR A 117 22.25 -4.99 -28.00
N SER A 118 21.10 -5.60 -27.74
CA SER A 118 20.49 -5.68 -26.40
C SER A 118 21.59 -6.06 -25.39
N PRO A 119 21.80 -5.31 -24.29
CA PRO A 119 22.81 -5.73 -23.33
C PRO A 119 22.36 -7.07 -22.74
N THR A 120 23.14 -8.10 -23.01
CA THR A 120 23.20 -9.31 -22.19
C THR A 120 23.22 -8.89 -20.72
N PRO A 121 22.54 -9.59 -19.80
CA PRO A 121 22.62 -9.27 -18.38
C PRO A 121 24.09 -9.32 -17.98
N THR A 122 24.69 -8.15 -17.86
CA THR A 122 26.05 -8.03 -17.31
C THR A 122 25.97 -8.56 -15.90
N ASP A 123 26.82 -9.52 -15.57
CA ASP A 123 27.04 -10.04 -14.23
C ASP A 123 26.99 -8.89 -13.23
N SER A 124 25.86 -8.78 -12.51
CA SER A 124 25.68 -7.77 -11.48
C SER A 124 26.64 -8.12 -10.36
N VAL A 125 27.77 -7.42 -10.30
CA VAL A 125 28.74 -7.57 -9.21
C VAL A 125 27.98 -7.43 -7.90
N SER A 126 27.83 -8.56 -7.22
CA SER A 126 27.14 -8.60 -5.93
C SER A 126 27.81 -7.63 -4.96
N PRO A 127 27.07 -6.84 -4.18
CA PRO A 127 27.67 -5.88 -3.26
C PRO A 127 28.63 -6.57 -2.29
N SER A 128 29.79 -5.97 -2.04
CA SER A 128 30.81 -6.52 -1.13
C SER A 128 30.31 -6.81 0.28
N TRP A 129 29.25 -6.11 0.70
CA TRP A 129 28.59 -6.31 2.00
C TRP A 129 27.53 -7.43 1.99
N ARG A 130 27.24 -8.07 0.86
CA ARG A 130 26.19 -9.08 0.72
C ARG A 130 26.23 -10.15 1.82
N ARG A 131 27.40 -10.67 2.13
CA ARG A 131 27.61 -11.70 3.18
C ARG A 131 27.47 -11.18 4.61
N LYS A 132 27.31 -9.85 4.80
CA LYS A 132 27.12 -9.21 6.11
C LYS A 132 25.65 -8.99 6.46
N VAL A 133 24.72 -9.54 5.66
CA VAL A 133 23.28 -9.37 5.92
C VAL A 133 22.88 -10.14 7.16
N GLU A 134 22.22 -9.42 8.06
CA GLU A 134 21.76 -9.91 9.35
C GLU A 134 20.26 -10.21 9.33
N ARG A 135 19.87 -11.23 10.10
CA ARG A 135 18.48 -11.52 10.44
C ARG A 135 18.15 -10.83 11.76
N VAL A 136 17.24 -9.85 11.74
CA VAL A 136 16.88 -9.08 12.92
C VAL A 136 15.36 -9.12 13.12
N GLU A 137 14.94 -9.47 14.32
CA GLU A 137 13.54 -9.46 14.70
C GLU A 137 13.04 -8.05 15.00
N TRP A 138 11.85 -7.72 14.49
CA TRP A 138 11.26 -6.41 14.66
C TRP A 138 11.09 -6.03 16.12
N PHE A 139 10.49 -6.90 16.93
CA PHE A 139 10.21 -6.64 18.34
C PHE A 139 11.44 -6.82 19.25
N ASN A 140 12.50 -7.46 18.74
CA ASN A 140 13.76 -7.62 19.47
C ASN A 140 14.87 -6.72 18.89
N GLY A 141 14.65 -5.41 18.96
CA GLY A 141 15.61 -4.38 18.55
C GLY A 141 15.48 -3.85 17.14
N GLY A 142 14.84 -4.57 16.20
CA GLY A 142 14.59 -4.11 14.83
C GLY A 142 13.85 -2.79 14.77
N ASN A 143 12.87 -2.60 15.64
CA ASN A 143 12.07 -1.38 15.77
C ASN A 143 12.87 -0.15 16.23
N LYS A 144 14.09 -0.32 16.73
CA LYS A 144 14.96 0.77 17.19
C LYS A 144 16.04 1.17 16.19
N LEU A 145 16.27 0.38 15.13
CA LEU A 145 17.35 0.59 14.14
C LEU A 145 17.27 1.93 13.43
N VAL A 146 16.07 2.36 13.08
CA VAL A 146 15.83 3.65 12.48
C VAL A 146 14.87 4.42 13.36
N LYS A 147 15.27 5.54 13.93
CA LYS A 147 14.40 6.40 14.76
C LYS A 147 13.26 6.96 13.90
N ARG A 148 12.10 7.28 14.50
CA ARG A 148 11.03 8.04 13.82
C ARG A 148 11.60 9.37 13.31
N GLY A 149 11.29 9.73 12.06
CA GLY A 149 11.89 10.87 11.35
C GLY A 149 13.29 10.61 10.78
N GLY A 150 13.93 9.49 11.15
CA GLY A 150 15.27 9.13 10.69
C GLY A 150 15.27 8.54 9.29
N TYR A 151 16.45 8.58 8.65
CA TYR A 151 16.67 8.09 7.30
C TYR A 151 17.48 6.80 7.31
N ALA A 152 17.23 5.96 6.30
CA ALA A 152 18.00 4.75 5.98
C ALA A 152 18.02 4.56 4.46
N TYR A 153 18.73 3.53 3.99
CA TYR A 153 18.64 3.07 2.62
C TYR A 153 18.02 1.68 2.60
N ILE A 154 17.36 1.34 1.52
CA ILE A 154 17.02 -0.03 1.16
C ILE A 154 17.67 -0.36 -0.19
N TYR A 155 18.03 -1.62 -0.36
CA TYR A 155 18.57 -2.19 -1.59
C TYR A 155 17.70 -3.36 -2.01
N ASP A 156 17.07 -3.28 -3.15
CA ASP A 156 16.25 -4.36 -3.71
C ASP A 156 17.15 -5.41 -4.36
N ILE A 157 17.05 -6.66 -3.93
CA ILE A 157 17.96 -7.71 -4.39
C ILE A 157 17.70 -8.20 -5.80
N ASP A 158 16.51 -7.93 -6.36
CA ASP A 158 16.14 -8.33 -7.71
C ASP A 158 16.62 -7.36 -8.77
N THR A 159 16.47 -6.07 -8.50
CA THR A 159 16.83 -5.02 -9.43
C THR A 159 18.22 -4.43 -9.18
N GLY A 160 18.82 -4.70 -8.02
CA GLY A 160 20.07 -4.08 -7.61
C GLY A 160 19.96 -2.58 -7.30
N LEU A 161 18.77 -2.04 -7.20
CA LEU A 161 18.56 -0.60 -7.03
C LEU A 161 18.50 -0.19 -5.57
N PRO A 162 19.31 0.79 -5.15
CA PRO A 162 19.19 1.40 -3.83
C PRO A 162 18.26 2.62 -3.89
N LEU A 163 17.50 2.85 -2.81
CA LEU A 163 16.80 4.10 -2.58
C LEU A 163 16.87 4.52 -1.12
N ARG A 164 16.78 5.82 -0.89
CA ARG A 164 16.74 6.38 0.45
C ARG A 164 15.30 6.47 0.94
N ILE A 165 15.09 6.09 2.18
CA ILE A 165 13.79 6.14 2.84
C ILE A 165 13.87 6.98 4.12
N LYS A 166 12.73 7.54 4.52
CA LYS A 166 12.51 8.19 5.81
C LYS A 166 11.50 7.37 6.61
N ARG A 167 11.83 6.99 7.83
CA ARG A 167 10.87 6.38 8.73
C ARG A 167 9.87 7.42 9.22
N LYS A 168 8.60 7.25 8.90
CA LYS A 168 7.51 8.06 9.46
C LYS A 168 7.07 7.53 10.82
N GLY A 169 6.87 6.21 10.93
CA GLY A 169 6.31 5.60 12.12
C GLY A 169 6.37 4.10 12.16
N GLY A 170 5.27 3.53 12.61
CA GLY A 170 5.03 2.09 12.68
C GLY A 170 5.33 1.48 14.05
N THR A 171 4.39 0.66 14.53
CA THR A 171 4.49 -0.11 15.78
C THR A 171 4.73 -1.58 15.47
N ASN A 172 3.98 -2.14 14.52
CA ASN A 172 4.03 -3.53 14.13
C ASN A 172 5.07 -3.83 13.04
N HIS A 173 5.42 -2.82 12.28
CA HIS A 173 6.48 -2.78 11.27
C HIS A 173 6.89 -1.32 11.07
N MET A 174 7.78 -1.04 10.13
CA MET A 174 8.22 0.32 9.86
C MET A 174 7.37 0.93 8.73
N ASP A 175 6.71 2.06 9.02
CA ASP A 175 6.08 2.90 8.00
C ASP A 175 7.13 3.86 7.46
N VAL A 176 7.35 3.83 6.15
CA VAL A 176 8.42 4.58 5.50
C VAL A 176 7.91 5.33 4.27
N GLU A 177 8.60 6.39 3.91
CA GLU A 177 8.37 7.19 2.72
C GLU A 177 9.66 7.22 1.88
N PRO A 178 9.59 7.26 0.53
CA PRO A 178 10.75 7.62 -0.27
C PRO A 178 11.23 9.01 0.14
N ALA A 179 12.54 9.20 0.29
CA ALA A 179 13.08 10.45 0.82
C ALA A 179 13.03 11.62 -0.19
N SER A 180 12.82 11.35 -1.49
CA SER A 180 12.77 12.34 -2.56
C SER A 180 11.99 11.82 -3.78
N LYS A 181 11.71 12.68 -4.75
CA LYS A 181 11.15 12.29 -6.07
C LYS A 181 12.01 11.24 -6.78
N LYS A 182 13.34 11.36 -6.69
CA LYS A 182 14.28 10.38 -7.25
C LYS A 182 14.09 9.00 -6.60
N ASP A 183 13.91 8.97 -5.28
CA ASP A 183 13.68 7.72 -4.56
C ASP A 183 12.32 7.13 -4.90
N THR A 184 11.30 7.94 -5.10
CA THR A 184 9.99 7.50 -5.60
C THR A 184 10.08 6.90 -7.00
N ALA A 185 10.82 7.53 -7.91
CA ALA A 185 11.05 6.99 -9.25
C ALA A 185 11.81 5.65 -9.19
N THR A 186 12.77 5.51 -8.27
CA THR A 186 13.47 4.24 -8.03
C THR A 186 12.52 3.19 -7.47
N LEU A 187 11.70 3.51 -6.47
CA LEU A 187 10.70 2.60 -5.92
C LEU A 187 9.70 2.15 -7.00
N LYS A 188 9.33 3.03 -7.92
CA LYS A 188 8.46 2.69 -9.05
C LYS A 188 9.13 1.69 -10.02
N LYS A 189 10.44 1.79 -10.24
CA LYS A 189 11.20 0.79 -11.03
C LYS A 189 11.23 -0.57 -10.32
N ILE A 190 11.51 -0.60 -9.02
CA ILE A 190 11.44 -1.81 -8.19
C ILE A 190 10.06 -2.46 -8.28
N ALA A 191 9.00 -1.65 -8.28
CA ALA A 191 7.61 -2.10 -8.42
C ALA A 191 7.24 -2.58 -9.84
N GLY A 192 8.16 -2.59 -10.80
CA GLY A 192 7.86 -2.92 -12.20
C GLY A 192 6.95 -1.90 -12.89
N GLY A 193 7.01 -0.62 -12.50
CA GLY A 193 6.24 0.48 -13.08
C GLY A 193 4.92 0.77 -12.38
N THR A 194 4.37 -0.14 -11.58
CA THR A 194 3.07 0.03 -10.88
C THR A 194 3.19 -0.35 -9.42
N PHE A 195 2.87 0.57 -8.54
CA PHE A 195 2.86 0.32 -7.10
C PHE A 195 1.80 -0.72 -6.71
N SER A 196 2.16 -1.63 -5.82
CA SER A 196 1.29 -2.74 -5.42
C SER A 196 1.58 -3.25 -4.02
N TRP A 197 0.72 -4.12 -3.51
CA TRP A 197 0.91 -4.83 -2.24
C TRP A 197 1.84 -6.06 -2.36
N LYS A 198 2.35 -6.35 -3.56
CA LYS A 198 3.33 -7.43 -3.74
C LYS A 198 4.53 -7.21 -2.84
N SER A 199 4.99 -8.30 -2.22
CA SER A 199 6.19 -8.27 -1.38
C SER A 199 7.45 -8.29 -2.24
N HIS A 200 8.40 -7.39 -1.93
CA HIS A 200 9.73 -7.32 -2.52
C HIS A 200 10.78 -7.61 -1.45
N ALA A 201 11.83 -8.33 -1.84
CA ALA A 201 12.93 -8.71 -0.96
C ALA A 201 14.00 -7.62 -0.99
N VAL A 202 14.27 -7.00 0.15
CA VAL A 202 15.19 -5.87 0.25
C VAL A 202 16.15 -6.02 1.44
N VAL A 203 17.29 -5.35 1.35
CA VAL A 203 18.20 -5.18 2.48
C VAL A 203 18.03 -3.76 3.02
N LEU A 204 17.68 -3.63 4.29
CA LEU A 204 17.70 -2.34 5.00
C LEU A 204 19.13 -2.04 5.43
N ILE A 205 19.63 -0.86 5.08
CA ILE A 205 20.99 -0.39 5.34
C ILE A 205 20.95 0.80 6.29
N LYS A 206 21.54 0.64 7.48
CA LYS A 206 21.61 1.69 8.49
C LYS A 206 22.83 1.55 9.39
N GLY A 207 23.64 2.61 9.48
CA GLY A 207 24.78 2.66 10.38
C GLY A 207 25.82 1.54 10.15
N GLY A 208 26.07 1.17 8.89
CA GLY A 208 26.98 0.07 8.54
C GLY A 208 26.41 -1.33 8.73
N ARG A 209 25.15 -1.45 9.17
CA ARG A 209 24.43 -2.71 9.30
C ARG A 209 23.56 -2.97 8.07
N TYR A 210 23.39 -4.23 7.73
CA TYR A 210 22.66 -4.73 6.56
C TYR A 210 21.63 -5.74 7.03
N ILE A 211 20.36 -5.42 6.99
CA ILE A 211 19.30 -6.22 7.62
C ILE A 211 18.36 -6.76 6.56
N ALA A 212 18.09 -8.06 6.60
CA ALA A 212 17.08 -8.69 5.74
C ALA A 212 15.71 -8.15 6.07
N ALA A 213 15.04 -7.64 5.04
CA ALA A 213 13.72 -7.01 5.14
C ALA A 213 12.86 -7.29 3.90
N ALA A 214 11.61 -6.93 3.99
CA ALA A 214 10.68 -6.96 2.87
C ALA A 214 9.86 -5.69 2.84
N ILE A 215 9.46 -5.23 1.66
CA ILE A 215 8.57 -4.09 1.47
C ILE A 215 7.38 -4.47 0.60
N ASN A 216 6.27 -3.77 0.74
CA ASN A 216 5.34 -3.54 -0.37
C ASN A 216 5.64 -2.17 -0.97
N THR A 217 5.05 -1.84 -2.11
CA THR A 217 5.28 -0.55 -2.77
C THR A 217 4.02 0.31 -2.84
N GLN A 218 2.87 -0.20 -2.35
CA GLN A 218 1.58 0.47 -2.43
C GLN A 218 1.54 1.72 -1.54
N PRO A 219 1.31 2.92 -2.09
CA PRO A 219 1.06 4.11 -1.29
C PRO A 219 -0.22 3.96 -0.46
N HIS A 220 -0.13 4.20 0.85
CA HIS A 220 -1.27 4.18 1.76
C HIS A 220 -1.02 5.06 2.99
N GLY A 221 -2.09 5.32 3.74
CA GLY A 221 -2.01 6.08 4.98
C GLY A 221 -1.59 7.55 4.80
N GLU A 222 -1.01 8.10 5.84
CA GLU A 222 -0.53 9.49 5.86
C GLU A 222 0.91 9.58 5.35
N TYR A 223 1.31 10.78 4.93
CA TYR A 223 2.68 11.08 4.52
C TYR A 223 3.17 12.42 5.10
N THR A 224 4.47 12.52 5.32
CA THR A 224 5.12 13.70 5.90
C THR A 224 5.96 14.49 4.89
N ILE A 225 6.41 13.84 3.81
CA ILE A 225 7.14 14.47 2.72
C ILE A 225 6.14 14.83 1.63
N LYS A 226 5.98 16.13 1.34
CA LYS A 226 4.93 16.64 0.43
C LYS A 226 5.37 16.72 -1.01
N ASP A 227 6.65 16.72 -1.27
CA ASP A 227 7.29 16.98 -2.55
C ASP A 227 8.07 15.79 -3.13
N ASN A 228 7.82 14.57 -2.62
CA ASN A 228 8.47 13.35 -3.10
C ASN A 228 7.67 12.58 -4.17
N ASP A 229 6.54 13.10 -4.63
CA ASP A 229 5.64 12.46 -5.61
C ASP A 229 5.13 11.07 -5.18
N PHE A 230 5.10 10.78 -3.87
CA PHE A 230 4.57 9.55 -3.29
C PHE A 230 3.42 9.86 -2.32
N PRO A 231 2.16 9.62 -2.71
CA PRO A 231 0.99 10.07 -1.94
C PRO A 231 0.64 9.13 -0.79
N GLY A 232 1.55 8.94 0.16
CA GLY A 232 1.36 8.02 1.29
C GLY A 232 2.67 7.57 1.89
N GLN A 233 2.61 6.46 2.58
CA GLN A 233 3.73 5.67 3.09
C GLN A 233 3.64 4.26 2.50
N PHE A 234 4.70 3.47 2.65
CA PHE A 234 4.70 2.03 2.39
C PHE A 234 5.30 1.27 3.59
N CYS A 235 5.07 -0.04 3.64
CA CYS A 235 5.49 -0.85 4.77
C CYS A 235 6.85 -1.49 4.53
N LEU A 236 7.71 -1.45 5.54
CA LEU A 236 8.94 -2.23 5.61
C LEU A 236 8.85 -3.21 6.79
N HIS A 237 8.95 -4.49 6.48
CA HIS A 237 8.85 -5.60 7.42
C HIS A 237 10.21 -6.22 7.67
N MET A 238 10.47 -6.59 8.92
CA MET A 238 11.57 -7.44 9.38
C MET A 238 11.00 -8.75 9.91
N VAL A 239 11.85 -9.64 10.38
CA VAL A 239 11.40 -10.89 11.01
C VAL A 239 10.42 -10.61 12.14
N GLY A 240 9.31 -11.33 12.15
CA GLY A 240 8.26 -11.21 13.16
C GLY A 240 7.42 -9.93 13.10
N SER A 241 7.67 -9.04 12.14
CA SER A 241 6.79 -7.88 11.91
C SER A 241 5.35 -8.31 11.63
N ARG A 242 4.40 -7.51 12.10
CA ARG A 242 2.96 -7.79 11.97
C ARG A 242 2.29 -6.76 11.07
N THR A 243 1.14 -7.09 10.51
CA THR A 243 0.32 -6.16 9.73
C THR A 243 -0.48 -5.23 10.63
N HIS A 244 -0.89 -4.05 10.11
CA HIS A 244 -1.75 -3.13 10.85
C HIS A 244 -3.15 -3.67 11.09
N GLU A 245 -3.67 -4.45 10.14
CA GLU A 245 -5.08 -4.85 10.13
C GLU A 245 -5.37 -6.04 11.02
N THR A 246 -4.49 -7.03 11.02
CA THR A 246 -4.75 -8.31 11.67
C THR A 246 -3.86 -8.56 12.89
N ASP A 247 -2.87 -7.70 13.12
CA ASP A 247 -1.82 -7.89 14.14
C ASP A 247 -1.12 -9.27 14.01
N ARG A 248 -1.05 -9.80 12.79
CA ARG A 248 -0.44 -11.09 12.47
C ARG A 248 0.78 -10.92 11.59
N VAL A 249 1.70 -11.83 11.70
CA VAL A 249 2.84 -11.96 10.79
C VAL A 249 2.33 -12.24 9.38
N ASN A 250 2.83 -11.50 8.39
CA ASN A 250 2.48 -11.73 6.98
C ASN A 250 3.45 -12.75 6.37
N PRO A 251 2.97 -13.94 5.95
CA PRO A 251 3.82 -14.99 5.41
C PRO A 251 4.59 -14.58 4.16
N GLU A 252 4.01 -13.75 3.28
CA GLU A 252 4.67 -13.33 2.03
C GLU A 252 5.87 -12.41 2.32
N HIS A 253 5.75 -11.51 3.32
CA HIS A 253 6.88 -10.71 3.75
C HIS A 253 7.98 -11.58 4.39
N GLN A 254 7.60 -12.58 5.20
CA GLN A 254 8.60 -13.49 5.78
C GLN A 254 9.32 -14.32 4.70
N LYS A 255 8.61 -14.84 3.69
CA LYS A 255 9.22 -15.51 2.53
C LYS A 255 10.22 -14.61 1.80
N SER A 256 9.90 -13.32 1.62
CA SER A 256 10.81 -12.36 1.01
C SER A 256 12.05 -12.12 1.87
N ILE A 257 11.91 -12.05 3.19
CA ILE A 257 13.03 -11.93 4.13
C ILE A 257 13.94 -13.17 4.05
N GLU A 258 13.37 -14.38 4.03
CA GLU A 258 14.14 -15.62 3.87
C GLU A 258 14.86 -15.66 2.52
N ARG A 259 14.25 -15.11 1.46
CA ARG A 259 14.90 -15.00 0.16
C ARG A 259 16.12 -14.07 0.21
N VAL A 260 16.07 -12.97 0.96
CA VAL A 260 17.23 -12.10 1.21
C VAL A 260 18.34 -12.88 1.91
N MET A 261 18.00 -13.69 2.92
CA MET A 261 19.00 -14.48 3.65
C MET A 261 19.68 -15.51 2.73
N ARG A 262 18.93 -16.25 1.91
CA ARG A 262 19.52 -17.17 0.91
C ARG A 262 20.38 -16.41 -0.09
N TRP A 263 19.87 -15.32 -0.66
CA TRP A 263 20.65 -14.46 -1.56
C TRP A 263 21.97 -14.03 -0.91
N SER A 264 21.98 -13.65 0.36
CA SER A 264 23.19 -13.22 1.07
C SER A 264 24.25 -14.32 1.17
N GLN A 265 23.85 -15.58 1.21
CA GLN A 265 24.73 -16.75 1.29
C GLN A 265 25.25 -17.23 -0.07
N GLY A 266 24.71 -16.70 -1.17
CA GLY A 266 25.12 -17.08 -2.52
C GLY A 266 24.32 -18.23 -3.12
N SER A 267 23.14 -18.52 -2.50
CA SER A 267 22.21 -19.59 -2.94
C SER A 267 21.11 -19.00 -3.80
#